data_93ad6a462a6d65252138e1220ee55f1e
#
_entry.id   93ad6a462a6d65252138e1220ee55f1e
#
_cell.length_a   1.000
_cell.length_b   1.000
_cell.length_c   1.000
_cell.angle_alpha   90.00
_cell.angle_beta   90.00
_cell.angle_gamma   90.00
#
_symmetry.space_group_name_H-M   'P 1'
#
loop_
_entity.id
_entity.type
_entity.pdbx_description
1 polymer ?
#
loop_
_entity_poly.entity_id
_entity_poly.type
_entity_poly.pdbx_seq_one_letter_code
_entity_poly.pdbx_strand_id
1 'polypeptide(L)'
;MNSRRRSENMNTSSQQERPKISAFEGEFHFLSNFYPAVVEYRGRRWWTTEAAYQAMKTINEEEQNMLQMVRAPALAKRLGKTVAVRRDWDEIKEAIMREIVQAKFDQNAFLQDMLLATEDAIIEEGNWWGDTFWGICKGQGLNKLGNILMELRDGYLGQVKKENI
;
A
#
# COMPACT_ATOMS: atom_id res chain seq x y z
N MET A 1 -41.37 45.90 28.78
CA MET A 1 -40.45 45.81 27.67
C MET A 1 -39.65 44.51 27.84
N ASN A 2 -40.08 43.46 27.13
CA ASN A 2 -39.50 42.09 27.19
C ASN A 2 -38.46 41.94 26.11
N SER A 3 -37.17 41.85 26.47
CA SER A 3 -36.10 41.51 25.56
C SER A 3 -35.84 40.01 25.66
N ARG A 4 -36.33 39.24 24.68
CA ARG A 4 -36.03 37.83 24.52
C ARG A 4 -34.65 37.70 23.87
N ARG A 5 -33.66 37.26 24.65
CA ARG A 5 -32.38 36.78 24.10
C ARG A 5 -32.61 35.40 23.45
N ARG A 6 -32.47 35.33 22.13
CA ARG A 6 -32.32 34.08 21.38
C ARG A 6 -30.93 33.53 21.70
N SER A 7 -30.90 32.39 22.33
CA SER A 7 -29.70 31.53 22.39
C SER A 7 -29.49 30.88 21.04
N GLU A 8 -28.47 31.31 20.31
CA GLU A 8 -27.97 30.63 19.12
C GLU A 8 -27.25 29.37 19.59
N ASN A 9 -27.89 28.22 19.36
CA ASN A 9 -27.23 26.92 19.45
C ASN A 9 -26.20 26.83 18.33
N MET A 10 -24.93 27.07 18.62
CA MET A 10 -23.83 26.67 17.77
C MET A 10 -23.72 25.15 17.83
N ASN A 11 -24.26 24.51 16.80
CA ASN A 11 -24.06 23.08 16.54
C ASN A 11 -22.65 22.92 15.98
N THR A 12 -21.65 22.86 16.84
CA THR A 12 -20.29 22.40 16.47
C THR A 12 -20.33 20.90 16.28
N SER A 13 -20.63 20.47 15.05
CA SER A 13 -20.31 19.13 14.62
C SER A 13 -18.79 19.00 14.69
N SER A 14 -18.29 18.38 15.75
CA SER A 14 -16.92 17.93 15.85
C SER A 14 -16.69 16.94 14.69
N GLN A 15 -16.07 17.39 13.62
CA GLN A 15 -15.52 16.49 12.61
C GLN A 15 -14.44 15.67 13.31
N GLN A 16 -14.79 14.44 13.65
CA GLN A 16 -13.85 13.50 14.22
C GLN A 16 -12.79 13.23 13.15
N GLU A 17 -11.58 13.69 13.38
CA GLU A 17 -10.47 13.46 12.44
C GLU A 17 -10.28 11.94 12.27
N ARG A 18 -10.18 11.50 11.02
CA ARG A 18 -9.97 10.08 10.70
C ARG A 18 -8.63 9.62 11.28
N PRO A 19 -8.57 8.41 11.87
CA PRO A 19 -7.31 7.84 12.31
C PRO A 19 -6.28 7.84 11.18
N LYS A 20 -5.01 7.97 11.52
CA LYS A 20 -3.92 8.04 10.54
C LYS A 20 -2.83 7.05 10.88
N ILE A 21 -2.49 6.21 9.90
CA ILE A 21 -1.34 5.32 9.90
C ILE A 21 -0.26 6.02 9.09
N SER A 22 0.77 6.55 9.76
CA SER A 22 1.78 7.42 9.15
C SER A 22 3.11 6.70 8.85
N ALA A 23 3.24 5.42 9.19
CA ALA A 23 4.41 4.59 8.89
C ALA A 23 4.03 3.11 8.86
N PHE A 24 4.74 2.33 8.03
CA PHE A 24 4.55 0.88 7.91
C PHE A 24 5.53 0.14 8.82
N GLU A 25 5.38 0.37 10.13
CA GLU A 25 6.23 -0.17 11.20
C GLU A 25 5.38 -0.84 12.29
N GLY A 26 6.00 -1.64 13.15
CA GLY A 26 5.31 -2.30 14.26
C GLY A 26 4.13 -3.13 13.78
N GLU A 27 2.96 -2.90 14.34
CA GLU A 27 1.71 -3.59 13.97
C GLU A 27 1.27 -3.32 12.52
N PHE A 28 1.68 -2.20 11.92
CA PHE A 28 1.38 -1.84 10.54
C PHE A 28 2.45 -2.28 9.53
N HIS A 29 3.47 -3.03 9.95
CA HIS A 29 4.51 -3.53 9.05
C HIS A 29 3.94 -4.39 7.91
N PHE A 30 2.81 -5.05 8.13
CA PHE A 30 2.14 -5.85 7.11
C PHE A 30 1.70 -5.05 5.87
N LEU A 31 1.57 -3.72 5.96
CA LEU A 31 1.28 -2.84 4.83
C LEU A 31 2.50 -2.65 3.91
N SER A 32 3.71 -2.80 4.44
CA SER A 32 4.96 -2.63 3.69
C SER A 32 5.17 -3.72 2.64
N ASN A 33 5.77 -3.33 1.51
CA ASN A 33 6.29 -4.28 0.52
C ASN A 33 7.45 -5.14 1.05
N PHE A 34 8.06 -4.71 2.17
CA PHE A 34 9.13 -5.45 2.85
C PHE A 34 8.61 -6.55 3.78
N TYR A 35 7.30 -6.56 4.05
CA TYR A 35 6.72 -7.61 4.88
C TYR A 35 6.89 -8.99 4.25
N PRO A 36 7.30 -10.02 5.01
CA PRO A 36 7.53 -11.38 4.50
C PRO A 36 6.19 -12.08 4.20
N ALA A 37 5.61 -11.76 3.05
CA ALA A 37 4.42 -12.41 2.52
C ALA A 37 4.74 -12.95 1.13
N VAL A 38 4.63 -14.26 0.98
CA VAL A 38 4.80 -14.91 -0.32
C VAL A 38 3.64 -14.54 -1.22
N VAL A 39 3.95 -14.18 -2.47
CA VAL A 39 2.95 -13.88 -3.49
C VAL A 39 3.24 -14.68 -4.76
N GLU A 40 2.20 -15.17 -5.40
CA GLU A 40 2.25 -15.70 -6.76
C GLU A 40 1.81 -14.58 -7.72
N TYR A 41 2.69 -14.24 -8.65
CA TYR A 41 2.44 -13.21 -9.62
C TYR A 41 3.11 -13.55 -10.96
N ARG A 42 2.34 -13.47 -12.04
CA ARG A 42 2.75 -13.82 -13.41
C ARG A 42 3.41 -15.19 -13.52
N GLY A 43 2.80 -16.20 -12.87
CA GLY A 43 3.25 -17.60 -12.91
C GLY A 43 4.52 -17.89 -12.11
N ARG A 44 4.98 -16.94 -11.30
CA ARG A 44 6.16 -17.07 -10.45
C ARG A 44 5.81 -16.81 -8.99
N ARG A 45 6.53 -17.48 -8.10
CA ARG A 45 6.41 -17.30 -6.65
C ARG A 45 7.52 -16.37 -6.14
N TRP A 46 7.13 -15.34 -5.40
CA TRP A 46 8.01 -14.32 -4.86
C TRP A 46 7.96 -14.31 -3.33
N TRP A 47 9.09 -14.11 -2.67
CA TRP A 47 9.17 -14.11 -1.21
C TRP A 47 8.59 -12.86 -0.57
N THR A 48 8.53 -11.77 -1.31
CA THR A 48 7.96 -10.49 -0.86
C THR A 48 7.40 -9.74 -2.06
N THR A 49 6.46 -8.84 -1.82
CA THR A 49 5.98 -7.90 -2.87
C THR A 49 7.10 -7.04 -3.41
N GLU A 50 8.10 -6.70 -2.59
CA GLU A 50 9.28 -5.96 -3.05
C GLU A 50 10.07 -6.74 -4.11
N ALA A 51 10.34 -8.02 -3.87
CA ALA A 51 11.06 -8.86 -4.84
C ALA A 51 10.29 -8.98 -6.17
N ALA A 52 8.98 -9.18 -6.11
CA ALA A 52 8.12 -9.21 -7.29
C ALA A 52 8.18 -7.89 -8.06
N TYR A 53 8.01 -6.76 -7.36
CA TYR A 53 8.03 -5.44 -7.98
C TYR A 53 9.38 -5.13 -8.64
N GLN A 54 10.49 -5.42 -7.97
CA GLN A 54 11.83 -5.19 -8.53
C GLN A 54 12.08 -6.06 -9.77
N ALA A 55 11.59 -7.30 -9.77
CA ALA A 55 11.73 -8.21 -10.92
C ALA A 55 10.94 -7.74 -12.15
N MET A 56 9.81 -7.04 -11.96
CA MET A 56 9.03 -6.52 -13.08
C MET A 56 9.67 -5.34 -13.79
N LYS A 57 10.72 -4.75 -13.23
CA LYS A 57 11.50 -3.69 -13.90
C LYS A 57 12.23 -4.17 -15.13
N THR A 58 12.49 -5.46 -15.23
CA THR A 58 13.24 -6.05 -16.33
C THR A 58 12.42 -7.09 -17.09
N ILE A 59 12.74 -7.28 -18.36
CA ILE A 59 12.24 -8.38 -19.19
C ILE A 59 13.26 -9.51 -19.33
N ASN A 60 14.46 -9.35 -18.74
CA ASN A 60 15.50 -10.36 -18.74
C ASN A 60 15.17 -11.45 -17.74
N GLU A 61 15.01 -12.70 -18.22
CA GLU A 61 14.65 -13.83 -17.38
C GLU A 61 15.72 -14.19 -16.34
N GLU A 62 17.00 -14.00 -16.64
CA GLU A 62 18.08 -14.29 -15.70
C GLU A 62 18.05 -13.33 -14.51
N GLU A 63 17.81 -12.04 -14.78
CA GLU A 63 17.63 -11.03 -13.72
C GLU A 63 16.37 -11.29 -12.87
N GLN A 64 15.26 -11.72 -13.52
CA GLN A 64 14.06 -12.12 -12.80
C GLN A 64 14.29 -13.37 -11.96
N ASN A 65 15.00 -14.38 -12.47
CA ASN A 65 15.36 -15.58 -11.73
C ASN A 65 16.24 -15.26 -10.51
N MET A 66 17.21 -14.37 -10.68
CA MET A 66 18.03 -13.88 -9.56
C MET A 66 17.16 -13.25 -8.47
N LEU A 67 16.25 -12.34 -8.82
CA LEU A 67 15.37 -11.69 -7.87
C LEU A 67 14.36 -12.64 -7.22
N GLN A 68 13.93 -13.69 -7.92
CA GLN A 68 13.05 -14.73 -7.40
C GLN A 68 13.68 -15.52 -6.23
N MET A 69 14.99 -15.69 -6.25
CA MET A 69 15.72 -16.38 -5.18
C MET A 69 15.93 -15.53 -3.93
N VAL A 70 15.70 -14.23 -4.03
CA VAL A 70 15.98 -13.28 -2.94
C VAL A 70 14.85 -13.26 -1.91
N ARG A 71 15.17 -13.64 -0.67
CA ARG A 71 14.23 -13.59 0.47
C ARG A 71 14.23 -12.24 1.18
N ALA A 72 15.38 -11.57 1.24
CA ALA A 72 15.53 -10.30 1.95
C ALA A 72 15.08 -9.13 1.07
N PRO A 73 14.01 -8.39 1.43
CA PRO A 73 13.46 -7.31 0.61
C PRO A 73 14.47 -6.17 0.38
N ALA A 74 15.34 -5.87 1.35
CA ALA A 74 16.39 -4.88 1.20
C ALA A 74 17.40 -5.27 0.12
N LEU A 75 17.73 -6.56 0.00
CA LEU A 75 18.57 -7.08 -1.07
C LEU A 75 17.85 -6.99 -2.43
N ALA A 76 16.58 -7.37 -2.48
CA ALA A 76 15.77 -7.23 -3.69
C ALA A 76 15.75 -5.78 -4.19
N LYS A 77 15.51 -4.82 -3.29
CA LYS A 77 15.54 -3.38 -3.60
C LYS A 77 16.90 -2.92 -4.14
N ARG A 78 17.98 -3.41 -3.56
CA ARG A 78 19.35 -3.09 -4.03
C ARG A 78 19.63 -3.67 -5.41
N LEU A 79 19.31 -4.94 -5.64
CA LEU A 79 19.48 -5.60 -6.94
C LEU A 79 18.59 -4.98 -8.01
N GLY A 80 17.37 -4.60 -7.67
CA GLY A 80 16.47 -3.90 -8.59
C GLY A 80 16.97 -2.54 -9.09
N LYS A 81 18.04 -2.00 -8.52
CA LYS A 81 18.75 -0.81 -9.04
C LYS A 81 19.77 -1.14 -10.11
N THR A 82 20.13 -2.42 -10.26
CA THR A 82 21.17 -2.88 -11.18
C THR A 82 20.63 -3.59 -12.44
N VAL A 83 19.33 -3.90 -12.46
CA VAL A 83 18.70 -4.59 -13.59
C VAL A 83 18.54 -3.68 -14.80
N ALA A 84 18.50 -4.28 -15.98
CA ALA A 84 18.20 -3.59 -17.23
C ALA A 84 16.71 -3.19 -17.25
N VAL A 85 16.44 -1.93 -16.91
CA VAL A 85 15.07 -1.43 -16.79
C VAL A 85 14.40 -1.39 -18.16
N ARG A 86 13.20 -1.96 -18.25
CA ARG A 86 12.36 -1.93 -19.46
C ARG A 86 11.95 -0.51 -19.81
N ARG A 87 11.80 -0.25 -21.11
CA ARG A 87 11.57 1.11 -21.62
C ARG A 87 10.24 1.74 -21.17
N ASP A 88 9.21 0.92 -21.00
CA ASP A 88 7.85 1.32 -20.63
C ASP A 88 7.63 1.33 -19.10
N TRP A 89 8.71 1.20 -18.30
CA TRP A 89 8.59 1.06 -16.84
C TRP A 89 7.82 2.20 -16.18
N ASP A 90 8.12 3.43 -16.56
CA ASP A 90 7.47 4.59 -15.94
C ASP A 90 5.97 4.66 -16.23
N GLU A 91 5.51 4.09 -17.33
CA GLU A 91 4.10 4.03 -17.72
C GLU A 91 3.34 2.94 -16.96
N ILE A 92 4.00 1.81 -16.66
CA ILE A 92 3.33 0.62 -16.11
C ILE A 92 3.58 0.38 -14.63
N LYS A 93 4.58 1.01 -14.01
CA LYS A 93 5.04 0.72 -12.64
C LYS A 93 3.92 0.83 -11.59
N GLU A 94 2.98 1.77 -11.76
CA GLU A 94 1.87 1.96 -10.84
C GLU A 94 0.85 0.82 -10.96
N ALA A 95 0.51 0.40 -12.18
CA ALA A 95 -0.37 -0.74 -12.42
C ALA A 95 0.26 -2.04 -11.88
N ILE A 96 1.55 -2.26 -12.13
CA ILE A 96 2.31 -3.40 -11.60
C ILE A 96 2.29 -3.43 -10.07
N MET A 97 2.52 -2.28 -9.42
CA MET A 97 2.47 -2.19 -7.95
C MET A 97 1.08 -2.57 -7.44
N ARG A 98 0.03 -2.05 -8.04
CA ARG A 98 -1.36 -2.36 -7.69
C ARG A 98 -1.64 -3.86 -7.79
N GLU A 99 -1.28 -4.48 -8.93
CA GLU A 99 -1.49 -5.92 -9.15
C GLU A 99 -0.77 -6.77 -8.10
N ILE A 100 0.49 -6.46 -7.78
CA ILE A 100 1.28 -7.22 -6.81
C ILE A 100 0.75 -7.03 -5.38
N VAL A 101 0.42 -5.80 -5.00
CA VAL A 101 -0.15 -5.51 -3.67
C VAL A 101 -1.51 -6.19 -3.52
N GLN A 102 -2.36 -6.14 -4.54
CA GLN A 102 -3.61 -6.87 -4.57
C GLN A 102 -3.38 -8.38 -4.40
N ALA A 103 -2.46 -8.98 -5.16
CA ALA A 103 -2.13 -10.39 -5.05
C ALA A 103 -1.68 -10.78 -3.63
N LYS A 104 -0.93 -9.91 -2.94
CA LYS A 104 -0.53 -10.11 -1.54
C LYS A 104 -1.74 -10.29 -0.62
N PHE A 105 -2.73 -9.43 -0.74
CA PHE A 105 -3.90 -9.47 0.14
C PHE A 105 -4.93 -10.52 -0.31
N ASP A 106 -5.13 -10.72 -1.62
CA ASP A 106 -6.02 -11.76 -2.13
C ASP A 106 -5.56 -13.18 -1.77
N GLN A 107 -4.24 -13.40 -1.71
CA GLN A 107 -3.65 -14.70 -1.42
C GLN A 107 -3.38 -14.94 0.08
N ASN A 108 -3.57 -13.94 0.94
CA ASN A 108 -3.32 -14.03 2.37
C ASN A 108 -4.52 -13.48 3.16
N ALA A 109 -5.50 -14.34 3.44
CA ALA A 109 -6.73 -13.96 4.13
C ALA A 109 -6.48 -13.23 5.47
N PHE A 110 -5.49 -13.67 6.25
CA PHE A 110 -5.12 -13.01 7.50
C PHE A 110 -4.65 -11.57 7.28
N LEU A 111 -3.85 -11.31 6.23
CA LEU A 111 -3.40 -9.94 5.91
C LEU A 111 -4.56 -9.09 5.37
N GLN A 112 -5.48 -9.70 4.62
CA GLN A 112 -6.70 -9.03 4.17
C GLN A 112 -7.56 -8.59 5.36
N ASP A 113 -7.76 -9.46 6.35
CA ASP A 113 -8.48 -9.12 7.58
C ASP A 113 -7.79 -7.97 8.34
N MET A 114 -6.46 -7.98 8.42
CA MET A 114 -5.71 -6.88 9.03
C MET A 114 -5.88 -5.56 8.27
N LEU A 115 -5.93 -5.60 6.93
CA LEU A 115 -6.18 -4.41 6.12
C LEU A 115 -7.60 -3.88 6.34
N LEU A 116 -8.59 -4.75 6.40
CA LEU A 116 -9.98 -4.39 6.73
C LEU A 116 -10.10 -3.79 8.14
N ALA A 117 -9.35 -4.30 9.11
CA ALA A 117 -9.31 -3.79 10.49
C ALA A 117 -8.74 -2.36 10.61
N THR A 118 -8.11 -1.82 9.56
CA THR A 118 -7.73 -0.40 9.54
C THR A 118 -8.93 0.54 9.34
N GLU A 119 -10.11 -0.01 9.09
CA GLU A 119 -11.40 0.68 8.94
C GLU A 119 -11.32 1.84 7.94
N ASP A 120 -11.51 3.08 8.42
CA ASP A 120 -11.46 4.29 7.59
C ASP A 120 -10.15 5.08 7.75
N ALA A 121 -9.14 4.51 8.40
CA ALA A 121 -7.87 5.19 8.63
C ALA A 121 -7.24 5.68 7.31
N ILE A 122 -6.63 6.86 7.37
CA ILE A 122 -5.75 7.35 6.31
C ILE A 122 -4.46 6.55 6.39
N ILE A 123 -4.04 5.93 5.29
CA ILE A 123 -2.83 5.13 5.21
C ILE A 123 -1.77 5.91 4.43
N GLU A 124 -0.65 6.26 5.09
CA GLU A 124 0.49 6.93 4.46
C GLU A 124 1.75 6.09 4.60
N GLU A 125 2.46 5.86 3.49
CA GLU A 125 3.80 5.31 3.52
C GLU A 125 4.80 6.39 3.92
N GLY A 126 4.86 6.69 5.21
CA GLY A 126 5.83 7.66 5.74
C GLY A 126 7.25 7.14 5.62
N ASN A 127 8.15 7.99 5.15
CA ASN A 127 9.55 7.66 4.99
C ASN A 127 10.45 8.88 5.25
N TRP A 128 11.78 8.60 5.44
CA TRP A 128 12.80 9.61 5.66
C TRP A 128 13.87 9.65 4.56
N TRP A 129 13.81 8.69 3.59
CA TRP A 129 14.82 8.53 2.54
C TRP A 129 14.47 9.23 1.23
N GLY A 130 13.44 10.07 1.21
CA GLY A 130 13.11 10.94 0.07
C GLY A 130 12.17 10.34 -0.96
N ASP A 131 11.48 9.23 -0.67
CA ASP A 131 10.46 8.69 -1.58
C ASP A 131 9.18 9.52 -1.47
N THR A 132 8.98 10.38 -2.45
CA THR A 132 7.78 11.22 -2.58
C THR A 132 6.81 10.70 -3.65
N PHE A 133 7.14 9.61 -4.34
CA PHE A 133 6.25 8.98 -5.30
C PHE A 133 5.37 7.92 -4.64
N TRP A 134 5.98 6.90 -4.04
CA TRP A 134 5.24 5.83 -3.36
C TRP A 134 4.72 6.26 -2.00
N GLY A 135 5.43 7.13 -1.30
CA GLY A 135 5.10 7.54 0.05
C GLY A 135 5.10 9.05 0.29
N ILE A 136 5.21 9.37 1.58
CA ILE A 136 5.28 10.74 2.12
C ILE A 136 6.62 10.92 2.84
N CYS A 137 7.41 11.91 2.40
CA CYS A 137 8.65 12.29 3.07
C CYS A 137 8.55 13.74 3.54
N LYS A 138 8.76 13.99 4.84
CA LYS A 138 8.66 15.33 5.44
C LYS A 138 7.33 16.05 5.12
N GLY A 139 6.23 15.31 5.14
CA GLY A 139 4.91 15.83 4.86
C GLY A 139 4.58 16.08 3.38
N GLN A 140 5.43 15.65 2.45
CA GLN A 140 5.25 15.82 1.01
C GLN A 140 5.35 14.49 0.27
N GLY A 141 4.53 14.31 -0.76
CA GLY A 141 4.55 13.13 -1.61
C GLY A 141 3.17 12.80 -2.19
N LEU A 142 3.17 11.88 -3.16
CA LEU A 142 1.96 11.41 -3.84
C LEU A 142 1.26 10.27 -3.09
N ASN A 143 1.97 9.60 -2.17
CA ASN A 143 1.44 8.48 -1.38
C ASN A 143 0.79 7.39 -2.23
N LYS A 144 1.36 7.06 -3.37
CA LYS A 144 0.75 6.10 -4.31
C LYS A 144 0.50 4.74 -3.69
N LEU A 145 1.43 4.24 -2.86
CA LEU A 145 1.25 2.95 -2.19
C LEU A 145 0.13 3.01 -1.13
N GLY A 146 0.09 4.06 -0.31
CA GLY A 146 -0.99 4.26 0.65
C GLY A 146 -2.36 4.37 -0.02
N ASN A 147 -2.44 5.08 -1.15
CA ASN A 147 -3.69 5.19 -1.93
C ASN A 147 -4.13 3.83 -2.48
N ILE A 148 -3.21 3.02 -3.03
CA ILE A 148 -3.51 1.66 -3.49
C ILE A 148 -4.07 0.81 -2.34
N LEU A 149 -3.47 0.85 -1.16
CA LEU A 149 -3.93 0.10 0.01
C LEU A 149 -5.33 0.53 0.46
N MET A 150 -5.61 1.83 0.51
CA MET A 150 -6.94 2.34 0.85
C MET A 150 -8.00 1.93 -0.18
N GLU A 151 -7.70 2.02 -1.47
CA GLU A 151 -8.61 1.62 -2.54
C GLU A 151 -8.91 0.11 -2.51
N LEU A 152 -7.90 -0.74 -2.26
CA LEU A 152 -8.09 -2.19 -2.09
C LEU A 152 -8.96 -2.50 -0.88
N ARG A 153 -8.70 -1.89 0.27
CA ARG A 153 -9.52 -2.01 1.47
C ARG A 153 -10.98 -1.68 1.19
N ASP A 154 -11.22 -0.55 0.55
CA ASP A 154 -12.58 -0.09 0.23
C ASP A 154 -13.28 -1.05 -0.74
N GLY A 155 -12.53 -1.63 -1.70
CA GLY A 155 -13.02 -2.68 -2.58
C GLY A 155 -13.46 -3.93 -1.83
N TYR A 156 -12.66 -4.42 -0.89
CA TYR A 156 -13.01 -5.58 -0.05
C TYR A 156 -14.21 -5.31 0.84
N LEU A 157 -14.29 -4.14 1.48
CA LEU A 157 -15.46 -3.74 2.28
C LEU A 157 -16.75 -3.71 1.44
N GLY A 158 -16.66 -3.28 0.18
CA GLY A 158 -17.78 -3.29 -0.75
C GLY A 158 -18.25 -4.71 -1.12
N GLN A 159 -17.37 -5.70 -1.17
CA GLN A 159 -17.69 -7.10 -1.42
C GLN A 159 -18.38 -7.72 -0.21
N VAL A 160 -17.83 -7.57 0.99
CA VAL A 160 -18.42 -8.08 2.25
C VAL A 160 -19.85 -7.58 2.45
N LYS A 161 -20.13 -6.32 2.12
CA LYS A 161 -21.50 -5.76 2.22
C LYS A 161 -22.48 -6.40 1.23
N LYS A 162 -22.02 -6.84 0.06
CA LYS A 162 -22.88 -7.50 -0.95
C LYS A 162 -23.19 -8.94 -0.60
N GLU A 163 -22.28 -9.65 0.07
CA GLU A 163 -22.47 -11.05 0.47
C GLU A 163 -23.41 -11.19 1.68
N ASN A 164 -23.65 -10.12 2.42
CA ASN A 164 -24.51 -10.08 3.62
C ASN A 164 -25.93 -9.55 3.34
N ILE A 165 -26.32 -9.38 2.07
CA ILE A 165 -27.66 -8.98 1.62
C ILE A 165 -28.35 -10.15 0.93
#